data_89f9a5e879713182062209d07c233ceb
#
_entry.id   89f9a5e879713182062209d07c233ceb
#
_cell.length_a   1.000
_cell.length_b   1.000
_cell.length_c   1.000
_cell.angle_alpha   90.00
_cell.angle_beta   90.00
_cell.angle_gamma   90.00
#
_symmetry.space_group_name_H-M   'P 1'
#
loop_
_entity.id
_entity.type
_entity.pdbx_description
1 polymer ?
#
loop_
_entity_poly.entity_id
_entity_poly.type
_entity_poly.pdbx_seq_one_letter_code
_entity_poly.pdbx_strand_id
1 'polypeptide(L)'
;MSNIVVSPHYLSTNAGIEILQNGGNAIDAAIGTNIVQGVVAPETCGIGGDLFSLIWINGESTPYCLDSSGYAGSNVDISQLSTQESIPLDHPMS
;
A
#
# COMPACT_ATOMS: atom_id res chain seq x y z
N MET A 1 25.82 1.01 5.31
CA MET A 1 24.72 1.53 4.48
C MET A 1 23.53 1.84 5.37
N SER A 2 22.97 3.02 5.19
CA SER A 2 21.80 3.44 5.97
C SER A 2 20.51 2.91 5.34
N ASN A 3 19.62 2.44 6.20
CA ASN A 3 18.27 2.03 5.79
C ASN A 3 17.28 3.15 6.08
N ILE A 4 16.33 3.34 5.18
CA ILE A 4 15.35 4.42 5.28
C ILE A 4 13.95 3.83 5.11
N VAL A 5 13.03 4.28 5.97
CA VAL A 5 11.60 3.97 5.86
C VAL A 5 10.83 5.29 5.81
N VAL A 6 9.95 5.42 4.83
CA VAL A 6 9.08 6.60 4.68
C VAL A 6 7.64 6.12 4.53
N SER A 7 6.73 6.71 5.27
CA SER A 7 5.30 6.43 5.18
C SER A 7 4.51 7.65 5.62
N PRO A 8 3.18 7.67 5.34
CA PRO A 8 2.34 8.81 5.72
C PRO A 8 2.13 8.98 7.24
N HIS A 9 2.39 7.96 8.05
CA HIS A 9 2.14 8.01 9.49
C HIS A 9 3.38 7.56 10.27
N TYR A 10 3.71 8.29 11.34
CA TYR A 10 4.93 8.02 12.11
C TYR A 10 4.94 6.63 12.76
N LEU A 11 3.78 6.12 13.17
CA LEU A 11 3.69 4.78 13.76
C LEU A 11 4.01 3.71 12.73
N SER A 12 3.58 3.89 11.48
CA SER A 12 3.89 2.98 10.38
C SER A 12 5.38 3.00 10.07
N THR A 13 5.97 4.20 10.00
CA THR A 13 7.41 4.36 9.77
C THR A 13 8.22 3.70 10.87
N ASN A 14 7.84 3.90 12.13
CA ASN A 14 8.53 3.30 13.26
C ASN A 14 8.47 1.77 13.24
N ALA A 15 7.34 1.19 12.83
CA ALA A 15 7.20 -0.26 12.69
C ALA A 15 8.19 -0.80 11.66
N GLY A 16 8.32 -0.14 10.51
CA GLY A 16 9.28 -0.54 9.49
C GLY A 16 10.73 -0.42 9.95
N ILE A 17 11.06 0.66 10.63
CA ILE A 17 12.41 0.88 11.18
C ILE A 17 12.76 -0.23 12.18
N GLU A 18 11.83 -0.57 13.07
CA GLU A 18 12.04 -1.62 14.07
C GLU A 18 12.32 -2.97 13.42
N ILE A 19 11.61 -3.31 12.34
CA ILE A 19 11.84 -4.55 11.60
C ILE A 19 13.26 -4.56 11.00
N LEU A 20 13.70 -3.45 10.41
CA LEU A 20 15.06 -3.35 9.86
C LEU A 20 16.12 -3.46 10.95
N GLN A 21 15.89 -2.85 12.11
CA GLN A 21 16.82 -2.93 13.26
C GLN A 21 16.93 -4.34 13.82
N ASN A 22 15.88 -5.13 13.70
CA ASN A 22 15.86 -6.52 14.17
C ASN A 22 16.28 -7.54 13.10
N GLY A 23 16.88 -7.08 12.00
CA GLY A 23 17.45 -7.93 10.98
C GLY A 23 16.53 -8.28 9.82
N GLY A 24 15.35 -7.71 9.76
CA GLY A 24 14.46 -7.88 8.62
C GLY A 24 14.96 -7.13 7.37
N ASN A 25 14.49 -7.56 6.21
CA ASN A 25 14.84 -6.90 4.94
C ASN A 25 13.83 -5.81 4.57
N ALA A 26 14.04 -5.15 3.44
CA ALA A 26 13.18 -4.08 2.97
C ALA A 26 11.74 -4.55 2.72
N ILE A 27 11.56 -5.77 2.23
CA ILE A 27 10.22 -6.34 1.99
C ILE A 27 9.50 -6.57 3.31
N ASP A 28 10.18 -7.14 4.30
CA ASP A 28 9.62 -7.31 5.65
C ASP A 28 9.21 -5.97 6.24
N ALA A 29 10.05 -4.96 6.10
CA ALA A 29 9.76 -3.61 6.59
C ALA A 29 8.56 -2.99 5.87
N ALA A 30 8.46 -3.17 4.57
CA ALA A 30 7.33 -2.66 3.78
C ALA A 30 6.02 -3.31 4.21
N ILE A 31 6.02 -4.61 4.43
CA ILE A 31 4.83 -5.34 4.90
C ILE A 31 4.40 -4.86 6.28
N GLY A 32 5.35 -4.78 7.22
CA GLY A 32 5.05 -4.30 8.58
C GLY A 32 4.55 -2.87 8.61
N THR A 33 5.17 -1.99 7.84
CA THR A 33 4.74 -0.60 7.68
C THR A 33 3.32 -0.52 7.14
N ASN A 34 3.00 -1.31 6.11
CA ASN A 34 1.68 -1.33 5.50
C ASN A 34 0.60 -1.85 6.44
N ILE A 35 0.91 -2.88 7.21
CA ILE A 35 -0.04 -3.44 8.20
C ILE A 35 -0.40 -2.39 9.24
N VAL A 36 0.59 -1.69 9.79
CA VAL A 36 0.34 -0.63 10.77
C VAL A 36 -0.42 0.53 10.14
N GLN A 37 -0.09 0.90 8.90
CA GLN A 37 -0.79 1.96 8.18
C GLN A 37 -2.29 1.63 8.03
N GLY A 38 -2.64 0.39 7.76
CA GLY A 38 -4.03 -0.05 7.68
C GLY A 38 -4.77 0.01 9.01
N VAL A 39 -4.05 -0.04 10.13
CA VAL A 39 -4.65 0.09 11.46
C VAL A 39 -4.82 1.56 11.86
N VAL A 40 -3.81 2.39 11.63
CA VAL A 40 -3.80 3.80 12.09
C VAL A 40 -4.52 4.75 11.13
N ALA A 41 -4.63 4.37 9.86
CA ALA A 41 -5.30 5.16 8.83
C ALA A 41 -6.10 4.25 7.89
N PRO A 42 -7.13 3.56 8.40
CA PRO A 42 -7.85 2.55 7.62
C PRO A 42 -8.61 3.12 6.42
N GLU A 43 -8.92 4.41 6.44
CA GLU A 43 -9.60 5.09 5.34
C GLU A 43 -8.71 5.31 4.11
N THR A 44 -7.39 5.17 4.25
CA THR A 44 -6.44 5.45 3.16
C THR A 44 -5.87 4.20 2.52
N CYS A 45 -5.91 3.06 3.20
CA CYS A 45 -5.33 1.83 2.68
C CYS A 45 -5.87 0.61 3.42
N GLY A 46 -5.62 -0.56 2.85
CA GLY A 46 -6.00 -1.82 3.46
C GLY A 46 -5.45 -2.99 2.65
N ILE A 47 -5.49 -4.16 3.25
CA ILE A 47 -4.90 -5.38 2.69
C ILE A 47 -5.55 -5.80 1.38
N GLY A 48 -6.83 -5.46 1.18
CA GLY A 48 -7.56 -5.73 -0.04
C GLY A 48 -7.55 -4.61 -1.06
N GLY A 49 -6.79 -3.54 -0.81
CA GLY A 49 -6.72 -2.38 -1.71
C GLY A 49 -5.73 -2.56 -2.85
N ASP A 50 -5.59 -1.50 -3.62
CA ASP A 50 -4.66 -1.46 -4.74
C ASP A 50 -3.22 -1.48 -4.25
N LEU A 51 -2.33 -2.04 -5.07
CA LEU A 51 -0.90 -2.06 -4.79
C LEU A 51 -0.10 -1.80 -6.05
N PHE A 52 0.83 -0.85 -5.95
CA PHE A 52 1.88 -0.65 -6.94
C PHE A 52 3.20 -0.81 -6.23
N SER A 53 4.09 -1.60 -6.81
CA SER A 53 5.34 -1.92 -6.13
C SER A 53 6.50 -1.98 -7.09
N LEU A 54 7.65 -1.49 -6.64
CA LEU A 54 8.90 -1.58 -7.34
C LEU A 54 9.92 -2.14 -6.35
N ILE A 55 10.42 -3.36 -6.62
CA ILE A 55 11.30 -4.07 -5.70
C ILE A 55 12.62 -4.35 -6.40
N TRP A 56 13.71 -3.94 -5.77
CA TRP A 56 15.05 -4.25 -6.24
C TRP A 56 15.68 -5.27 -5.30
N ILE A 57 15.98 -6.44 -5.84
CA ILE A 57 16.64 -7.51 -5.07
C ILE A 57 18.14 -7.40 -5.30
N ASN A 58 18.91 -7.47 -4.23
CA ASN A 58 20.35 -7.39 -4.28
C ASN A 58 20.92 -8.47 -5.21
N GLY A 59 21.79 -8.05 -6.13
CA GLY A 59 22.39 -8.94 -7.12
C GLY A 59 21.63 -9.06 -8.43
N GLU A 60 20.41 -8.54 -8.48
CA GLU A 60 19.62 -8.51 -9.70
C GLU A 60 19.91 -7.25 -10.51
N SER A 61 19.87 -7.36 -11.84
CA SER A 61 20.16 -6.23 -12.73
C SER A 61 18.96 -5.34 -13.01
N THR A 62 17.74 -5.85 -12.78
CA THR A 62 16.51 -5.10 -13.03
C THR A 62 15.56 -5.25 -11.85
N PRO A 63 14.73 -4.21 -11.56
CA PRO A 63 13.75 -4.29 -10.50
C PRO A 63 12.55 -5.14 -10.90
N TYR A 64 11.85 -5.67 -9.91
CA TYR A 64 10.55 -6.30 -10.08
C TYR A 64 9.46 -5.25 -9.94
N CYS A 65 8.57 -5.18 -10.91
CA CYS A 65 7.44 -4.26 -10.90
C CYS A 65 6.15 -5.04 -10.73
N LEU A 66 5.31 -4.60 -9.81
CA LEU A 66 3.99 -5.17 -9.60
C LEU A 66 2.94 -4.07 -9.73
N ASP A 67 1.99 -4.30 -10.62
CA ASP A 67 0.79 -3.47 -10.74
C ASP A 67 -0.40 -4.33 -10.34
N SER A 68 -0.95 -4.06 -9.16
CA SER A 68 -2.07 -4.78 -8.61
C SER A 68 -3.18 -3.79 -8.25
N SER A 69 -3.68 -3.09 -9.26
CA SER A 69 -4.79 -2.16 -9.08
C SER A 69 -6.13 -2.86 -8.91
N GLY A 70 -6.19 -4.16 -9.26
CA GLY A 70 -7.39 -4.96 -9.10
C GLY A 70 -8.42 -4.75 -10.21
N TYR A 71 -9.47 -5.54 -10.13
CA TYR A 71 -10.60 -5.45 -11.05
C TYR A 71 -11.81 -4.89 -10.32
N ALA A 72 -12.72 -4.26 -11.07
CA ALA A 72 -14.02 -3.89 -10.52
C ALA A 72 -14.79 -5.13 -10.07
N GLY A 73 -15.51 -5.02 -8.96
CA GLY A 73 -16.35 -6.11 -8.49
C GLY A 73 -17.44 -6.46 -9.50
N SER A 74 -17.83 -7.73 -9.53
CA SER A 74 -18.84 -8.22 -10.49
C SER A 74 -20.21 -7.56 -10.33
N ASN A 75 -20.49 -6.98 -9.16
CA ASN A 75 -21.76 -6.31 -8.86
C ASN A 75 -21.71 -4.79 -9.08
N VAL A 76 -20.60 -4.26 -9.59
CA VAL A 76 -20.48 -2.83 -9.88
C VAL A 76 -21.27 -2.52 -11.15
N ASP A 77 -22.17 -1.55 -11.05
CA ASP A 77 -22.95 -1.06 -12.19
C ASP A 77 -22.36 0.28 -12.64
N ILE A 78 -21.69 0.27 -13.79
CA ILE A 78 -21.05 1.47 -14.36
C ILE A 78 -22.10 2.55 -14.67
N SER A 79 -23.32 2.15 -15.08
CA SER A 79 -24.37 3.13 -15.39
C SER A 79 -24.84 3.87 -14.12
N GLN A 80 -24.84 3.23 -12.98
CA GLN A 80 -25.14 3.91 -11.71
C GLN A 80 -24.01 4.87 -11.31
N LEU A 81 -22.75 4.48 -11.51
CA LEU A 81 -21.63 5.35 -11.22
C LEU A 81 -21.59 6.56 -12.17
N SER A 82 -21.93 6.38 -13.42
CA SER A 82 -21.89 7.45 -14.43
C SER A 82 -22.98 8.50 -14.23
N THR A 83 -24.03 8.23 -13.43
CA THR A 83 -25.05 9.23 -13.10
C THR A 83 -24.61 10.22 -12.02
N GLN A 84 -23.49 9.98 -11.38
CA GLN A 84 -22.93 10.87 -10.37
C GLN A 84 -21.93 11.83 -11.01
N GLU A 85 -21.97 13.11 -10.63
CA GLU A 85 -21.02 14.10 -11.11
C GLU A 85 -19.61 13.82 -10.57
N SER A 86 -19.53 13.35 -9.32
CA SER A 86 -18.29 12.97 -8.69
C SER A 86 -18.58 11.99 -7.56
N ILE A 87 -17.59 11.12 -7.27
CA ILE A 87 -17.64 10.24 -6.12
C ILE A 87 -16.87 10.93 -4.99
N PRO A 88 -17.49 11.21 -3.82
CA PRO A 88 -16.79 11.82 -2.70
C PRO A 88 -15.59 10.98 -2.26
N LEU A 89 -14.52 11.64 -1.82
CA LEU A 89 -13.28 10.98 -1.43
C LEU A 89 -13.50 9.93 -0.34
N ASP A 90 -14.40 10.20 0.60
CA ASP A 90 -14.72 9.30 1.71
C ASP A 90 -15.88 8.36 1.42
N HIS A 91 -16.36 8.32 0.19
CA HIS A 91 -17.45 7.41 -0.19
C HIS A 91 -16.93 5.98 -0.27
N PRO A 92 -17.71 4.96 0.20
CA PRO A 92 -17.27 3.57 0.15
C PRO A 92 -16.93 3.06 -1.25
N MET A 93 -17.42 3.72 -2.30
CA MET A 93 -17.17 3.36 -3.70
C MET A 93 -15.96 4.10 -4.30
N SER A 94 -15.36 5.03 -3.58
CA SER A 94 -14.22 5.81 -4.08
C SER A 94 -12.86 5.09 -3.93
#